data_7db4dca459e1165bfd641c2d6388065d
#
_entry.id   7db4dca459e1165bfd641c2d6388065d
#
_cell.length_a   1.000
_cell.length_b   1.000
_cell.length_c   1.000
_cell.angle_alpha   90.00
_cell.angle_beta   90.00
_cell.angle_gamma   90.00
#
_symmetry.space_group_name_H-M   'P 1'
#
loop_
_entity.id
_entity.type
_entity.pdbx_description
1 polymer ?
#
loop_
_entity_poly.entity_id
_entity_poly.type
_entity_poly.pdbx_seq_one_letter_code
_entity_poly.pdbx_strand_id
1 'polypeptide(L)'
;IDTLGLDLIIGPLLTKNFNFLSSQSAFIDIPKVAPLSSNPVKMRKGVFQSISPKNFLRKEMLSHLKNIIDDEDNVIIVADSTNLYIEKELNELFPKSVNIRPEFGDFLLPDLIDSLIVDSMPNKIILETEKFSLISSASSQIRSQLSDEKKISLYTTYHGTAYDNKNLSNTLFSDLGFTYLSDSYPKSIIDTDFSIQFINRFGLPPNKIAIRAYDLIIDLLLRISTQNSLNSSILIGETEYFNNKFNYVPFNDESFINEGYYLLRHKLYDIIEINK
;
A
#
# COMPACT_ATOMS: atom_id res chain seq x y z
N ILE A 1 -0.92 34.11 -10.50
CA ILE A 1 0.32 33.32 -10.69
C ILE A 1 0.64 33.42 -12.18
N ASP A 2 1.85 33.89 -12.48
CA ASP A 2 2.39 33.83 -13.83
C ASP A 2 2.65 32.34 -14.17
N THR A 3 2.01 31.82 -15.20
CA THR A 3 2.13 30.42 -15.65
C THR A 3 3.15 30.27 -16.78
N LEU A 4 3.75 31.37 -17.24
CA LEU A 4 4.78 31.34 -18.29
C LEU A 4 6.05 30.67 -17.73
N GLY A 5 6.45 29.57 -18.38
CA GLY A 5 7.68 28.86 -18.04
C GLY A 5 7.55 27.86 -16.88
N LEU A 6 6.33 27.42 -16.53
CA LEU A 6 6.15 26.32 -15.59
C LEU A 6 6.14 24.98 -16.32
N ASP A 7 7.08 24.09 -15.98
CA ASP A 7 7.16 22.74 -16.55
C ASP A 7 6.18 21.76 -15.87
N LEU A 8 5.91 21.96 -14.57
CA LEU A 8 4.96 21.16 -13.80
C LEU A 8 4.51 21.88 -12.51
N ILE A 9 3.42 21.38 -11.92
CA ILE A 9 2.93 21.78 -10.59
C ILE A 9 2.87 20.54 -9.70
N ILE A 10 3.51 20.59 -8.52
CA ILE A 10 3.44 19.55 -7.50
C ILE A 10 2.50 20.03 -6.38
N GLY A 11 1.39 19.33 -6.18
CA GLY A 11 0.36 19.72 -5.22
C GLY A 11 -0.73 20.59 -5.83
N PRO A 12 -1.60 21.20 -4.97
CA PRO A 12 -1.60 21.21 -3.48
C PRO A 12 -1.71 19.82 -2.84
N LEU A 13 -1.33 19.73 -1.56
CA LEU A 13 -1.30 18.44 -0.84
C LEU A 13 -2.70 17.87 -0.57
N LEU A 14 -3.68 18.76 -0.30
CA LEU A 14 -5.06 18.35 -0.02
C LEU A 14 -5.80 18.04 -1.31
N THR A 15 -6.41 16.86 -1.40
CA THR A 15 -7.18 16.40 -2.57
C THR A 15 -8.23 17.41 -3.05
N LYS A 16 -8.96 18.08 -2.11
CA LYS A 16 -9.94 19.10 -2.46
C LYS A 16 -9.32 20.27 -3.22
N ASN A 17 -8.18 20.78 -2.72
CA ASN A 17 -7.48 21.92 -3.30
C ASN A 17 -6.80 21.53 -4.62
N PHE A 18 -6.25 20.31 -4.70
CA PHE A 18 -5.71 19.75 -5.94
C PHE A 18 -6.78 19.63 -7.03
N ASN A 19 -7.95 19.10 -6.70
CA ASN A 19 -9.08 18.98 -7.61
C ASN A 19 -9.61 20.34 -8.07
N PHE A 20 -9.56 21.36 -7.22
CA PHE A 20 -9.88 22.74 -7.59
C PHE A 20 -8.84 23.30 -8.56
N LEU A 21 -7.55 23.23 -8.24
CA LEU A 21 -6.47 23.71 -9.10
C LEU A 21 -6.50 23.03 -10.48
N SER A 22 -6.67 21.70 -10.51
CA SER A 22 -6.70 20.94 -11.76
C SER A 22 -7.91 21.28 -12.65
N SER A 23 -8.94 21.98 -12.11
CA SER A 23 -10.09 22.42 -12.87
C SER A 23 -9.94 23.79 -13.51
N GLN A 24 -8.87 24.53 -13.18
CA GLN A 24 -8.69 25.89 -13.69
C GLN A 24 -8.09 25.86 -15.11
N SER A 25 -8.70 26.60 -16.02
CA SER A 25 -8.28 26.67 -17.42
C SER A 25 -6.84 27.19 -17.58
N ALA A 26 -6.41 28.09 -16.70
CA ALA A 26 -5.04 28.63 -16.70
C ALA A 26 -3.95 27.57 -16.54
N PHE A 27 -4.28 26.39 -16.00
CA PHE A 27 -3.32 25.31 -15.75
C PHE A 27 -3.58 24.06 -16.61
N ILE A 28 -4.47 24.14 -17.61
CA ILE A 28 -4.93 22.95 -18.34
C ILE A 28 -3.79 22.20 -19.05
N ASP A 29 -2.85 22.91 -19.62
CA ASP A 29 -1.72 22.36 -20.36
C ASP A 29 -0.46 22.09 -19.52
N ILE A 30 -0.47 22.50 -18.26
CA ILE A 30 0.66 22.26 -17.34
C ILE A 30 0.43 20.93 -16.63
N PRO A 31 1.39 19.97 -16.64
CA PRO A 31 1.31 18.76 -15.85
C PRO A 31 1.17 19.07 -14.35
N LYS A 32 0.28 18.32 -13.68
CA LYS A 32 -0.06 18.48 -12.25
C LYS A 32 0.08 17.16 -11.53
N VAL A 33 0.91 17.12 -10.50
CA VAL A 33 1.18 15.92 -9.74
C VAL A 33 0.51 16.01 -8.36
N ALA A 34 -0.37 15.04 -8.06
CA ALA A 34 -0.95 14.85 -6.73
C ALA A 34 0.03 14.03 -5.87
N PRO A 35 0.74 14.65 -4.88
CA PRO A 35 1.90 14.01 -4.25
C PRO A 35 1.55 13.05 -3.11
N LEU A 36 0.40 13.22 -2.43
CA LEU A 36 0.08 12.51 -1.18
C LEU A 36 -1.34 11.90 -1.14
N SER A 37 -2.04 11.80 -2.26
CA SER A 37 -3.41 11.26 -2.26
C SER A 37 -3.42 9.79 -2.66
N SER A 38 -3.76 8.91 -1.71
CA SER A 38 -4.10 7.49 -1.97
C SER A 38 -5.56 7.34 -2.43
N ASN A 39 -6.41 8.32 -2.12
CA ASN A 39 -7.77 8.38 -2.65
C ASN A 39 -7.74 8.93 -4.08
N PRO A 40 -8.64 8.47 -4.95
CA PRO A 40 -8.71 8.94 -6.32
C PRO A 40 -8.85 10.47 -6.38
N VAL A 41 -7.96 11.11 -7.13
CA VAL A 41 -8.13 12.51 -7.53
C VAL A 41 -8.99 12.58 -8.79
N LYS A 42 -9.53 13.76 -9.11
CA LYS A 42 -10.26 13.95 -10.38
C LYS A 42 -9.27 13.89 -11.54
N MET A 43 -9.28 12.79 -12.26
CA MET A 43 -8.37 12.53 -13.37
C MET A 43 -8.77 13.39 -14.59
N ARG A 44 -8.01 14.43 -14.83
CA ARG A 44 -8.15 15.40 -15.91
C ARG A 44 -6.86 15.49 -16.70
N LYS A 45 -6.87 16.20 -17.82
CA LYS A 45 -5.70 16.45 -18.65
C LYS A 45 -4.48 16.88 -17.83
N GLY A 46 -3.37 16.20 -18.03
CA GLY A 46 -2.10 16.47 -17.37
C GLY A 46 -2.06 16.16 -15.87
N VAL A 47 -3.04 15.42 -15.32
CA VAL A 47 -3.03 15.00 -13.91
C VAL A 47 -2.26 13.70 -13.76
N PHE A 48 -1.31 13.70 -12.83
CA PHE A 48 -0.54 12.53 -12.37
C PHE A 48 -0.84 12.26 -10.90
N GLN A 49 -1.32 11.08 -10.57
CA GLN A 49 -1.45 10.63 -9.18
C GLN A 49 -0.21 9.82 -8.80
N SER A 50 0.62 10.32 -7.87
CA SER A 50 1.91 9.70 -7.55
C SER A 50 1.84 8.57 -6.52
N ILE A 51 0.76 8.46 -5.76
CA ILE A 51 0.50 7.33 -4.86
C ILE A 51 -0.33 6.30 -5.61
N SER A 52 0.06 5.03 -5.53
CA SER A 52 -0.68 3.93 -6.14
C SER A 52 -2.09 3.85 -5.54
N PRO A 53 -3.15 3.86 -6.37
CA PRO A 53 -4.51 3.87 -5.88
C PRO A 53 -4.83 2.63 -5.03
N LYS A 54 -5.57 2.82 -3.93
CA LYS A 54 -6.00 1.72 -3.04
C LYS A 54 -6.65 0.56 -3.79
N ASN A 55 -7.55 0.88 -4.73
CA ASN A 55 -8.24 -0.16 -5.50
C ASN A 55 -7.31 -0.93 -6.44
N PHE A 56 -6.28 -0.26 -6.98
CA PHE A 56 -5.25 -0.92 -7.76
C PHE A 56 -4.46 -1.90 -6.90
N LEU A 57 -3.93 -1.47 -5.74
CA LEU A 57 -3.19 -2.35 -4.83
C LEU A 57 -4.04 -3.55 -4.38
N ARG A 58 -5.33 -3.35 -4.08
CA ARG A 58 -6.24 -4.45 -3.75
C ARG A 58 -6.39 -5.45 -4.89
N LYS A 59 -6.62 -4.97 -6.10
CA LYS A 59 -6.75 -5.83 -7.28
C LYS A 59 -5.50 -6.68 -7.50
N GLU A 60 -4.33 -6.07 -7.40
CA GLU A 60 -3.05 -6.78 -7.55
C GLU A 60 -2.84 -7.80 -6.43
N MET A 61 -3.22 -7.45 -5.17
CA MET A 61 -3.13 -8.41 -4.06
C MET A 61 -4.10 -9.58 -4.22
N LEU A 62 -5.33 -9.34 -4.69
CA LEU A 62 -6.28 -10.41 -5.00
C LEU A 62 -5.73 -11.35 -6.09
N SER A 63 -5.11 -10.78 -7.13
CA SER A 63 -4.44 -11.55 -8.17
C SER A 63 -3.28 -12.39 -7.61
N HIS A 64 -2.47 -11.81 -6.73
CA HIS A 64 -1.40 -12.53 -6.05
C HIS A 64 -1.94 -13.67 -5.18
N LEU A 65 -2.95 -13.42 -4.35
CA LEU A 65 -3.58 -14.45 -3.51
C LEU A 65 -4.14 -15.59 -4.34
N LYS A 66 -4.79 -15.29 -5.47
CA LYS A 66 -5.29 -16.32 -6.41
C LYS A 66 -4.18 -17.24 -6.93
N ASN A 67 -2.97 -16.71 -7.08
CA ASN A 67 -1.84 -17.48 -7.61
C ASN A 67 -1.12 -18.35 -6.56
N ILE A 68 -1.26 -17.99 -5.26
CA ILE A 68 -0.50 -18.64 -4.17
C ILE A 68 -1.37 -19.47 -3.22
N ILE A 69 -2.69 -19.39 -3.35
CA ILE A 69 -3.64 -20.15 -2.54
C ILE A 69 -4.23 -21.25 -3.42
N ASP A 70 -4.01 -22.50 -3.00
CA ASP A 70 -4.52 -23.68 -3.69
C ASP A 70 -5.92 -24.09 -3.18
N ASP A 71 -6.64 -24.89 -3.96
CA ASP A 71 -7.98 -25.40 -3.61
C ASP A 71 -7.99 -26.27 -2.35
N GLU A 72 -6.83 -26.78 -1.94
CA GLU A 72 -6.64 -27.62 -0.75
C GLU A 72 -6.23 -26.80 0.48
N ASP A 73 -5.95 -25.51 0.33
CA ASP A 73 -5.61 -24.64 1.46
C ASP A 73 -6.86 -24.31 2.29
N ASN A 74 -6.69 -24.25 3.61
CA ASN A 74 -7.73 -23.75 4.51
C ASN A 74 -7.72 -22.22 4.52
N VAL A 75 -8.72 -21.59 3.91
CA VAL A 75 -8.82 -20.13 3.78
C VAL A 75 -9.79 -19.58 4.82
N ILE A 76 -9.30 -18.68 5.66
CA ILE A 76 -10.08 -17.99 6.69
C ILE A 76 -10.07 -16.49 6.39
N ILE A 77 -11.25 -15.88 6.25
CA ILE A 77 -11.40 -14.44 6.00
C ILE A 77 -11.93 -13.79 7.27
N VAL A 78 -11.17 -12.86 7.80
CA VAL A 78 -11.54 -12.04 8.97
C VAL A 78 -11.82 -10.63 8.50
N ALA A 79 -13.10 -10.21 8.49
CA ALA A 79 -13.50 -8.90 7.97
C ALA A 79 -14.41 -8.16 8.95
N ASP A 80 -14.26 -6.84 9.03
CA ASP A 80 -15.22 -6.00 9.74
C ASP A 80 -16.38 -5.54 8.83
N SER A 81 -17.40 -4.94 9.44
CA SER A 81 -18.61 -4.50 8.73
C SER A 81 -18.38 -3.44 7.64
N THR A 82 -17.24 -2.76 7.66
CA THR A 82 -16.91 -1.73 6.64
C THR A 82 -16.26 -2.32 5.39
N ASN A 83 -15.80 -3.58 5.46
CA ASN A 83 -15.09 -4.28 4.39
C ASN A 83 -15.90 -5.45 3.78
N LEU A 84 -17.22 -5.47 3.95
CA LEU A 84 -18.09 -6.54 3.42
C LEU A 84 -18.01 -6.71 1.89
N TYR A 85 -17.73 -5.65 1.17
CA TYR A 85 -17.59 -5.72 -0.29
C TYR A 85 -16.33 -6.52 -0.69
N ILE A 86 -15.22 -6.39 0.06
CA ILE A 86 -14.00 -7.17 -0.16
C ILE A 86 -14.19 -8.61 0.31
N GLU A 87 -14.86 -8.81 1.44
CA GLU A 87 -15.22 -10.16 1.89
C GLU A 87 -16.01 -10.92 0.80
N LYS A 88 -16.93 -10.22 0.12
CA LYS A 88 -17.68 -10.83 -0.99
C LYS A 88 -16.76 -11.19 -2.16
N GLU A 89 -15.86 -10.30 -2.59
CA GLU A 89 -14.89 -10.58 -3.65
C GLU A 89 -13.98 -11.76 -3.29
N LEU A 90 -13.52 -11.83 -2.03
CA LEU A 90 -12.70 -12.93 -1.54
C LEU A 90 -13.48 -14.25 -1.51
N ASN A 91 -14.77 -14.25 -1.15
CA ASN A 91 -15.62 -15.45 -1.18
C ASN A 91 -15.89 -15.94 -2.63
N GLU A 92 -15.99 -15.02 -3.58
CA GLU A 92 -16.08 -15.37 -4.99
C GLU A 92 -14.78 -16.00 -5.50
N LEU A 93 -13.63 -15.52 -4.99
CA LEU A 93 -12.31 -16.04 -5.34
C LEU A 93 -11.99 -17.37 -4.64
N PHE A 94 -12.41 -17.52 -3.38
CA PHE A 94 -12.20 -18.69 -2.52
C PHE A 94 -13.54 -19.22 -1.99
N PRO A 95 -14.31 -19.99 -2.78
CA PRO A 95 -15.68 -20.40 -2.41
C PRO A 95 -15.75 -21.32 -1.18
N LYS A 96 -14.65 -21.97 -0.81
CA LYS A 96 -14.56 -22.84 0.39
C LYS A 96 -14.11 -22.09 1.64
N SER A 97 -13.88 -20.79 1.57
CA SER A 97 -13.40 -20.01 2.70
C SER A 97 -14.41 -19.92 3.84
N VAL A 98 -13.89 -19.78 5.06
CA VAL A 98 -14.68 -19.55 6.27
C VAL A 98 -14.58 -18.09 6.67
N ASN A 99 -15.73 -17.45 6.89
CA ASN A 99 -15.76 -16.03 7.28
C ASN A 99 -15.91 -15.87 8.78
N ILE A 100 -15.09 -14.99 9.34
CA ILE A 100 -15.18 -14.54 10.72
C ILE A 100 -15.47 -13.04 10.75
N ARG A 101 -16.47 -12.64 11.55
CA ARG A 101 -16.81 -11.25 11.81
C ARG A 101 -16.83 -10.98 13.30
N PRO A 102 -16.38 -9.82 13.76
CA PRO A 102 -16.54 -9.43 15.16
C PRO A 102 -18.06 -9.27 15.46
N GLU A 103 -18.55 -9.95 16.49
CA GLU A 103 -19.96 -9.89 16.90
C GLU A 103 -20.25 -8.61 17.68
N PHE A 104 -19.31 -8.20 18.54
CA PHE A 104 -19.44 -7.01 19.39
C PHE A 104 -18.17 -6.17 19.35
N GLY A 105 -18.33 -4.90 18.99
CA GLY A 105 -17.19 -4.00 18.89
C GLY A 105 -16.22 -4.40 17.78
N ASP A 106 -14.93 -4.20 18.05
CA ASP A 106 -13.86 -4.40 17.08
C ASP A 106 -12.89 -5.52 17.52
N PHE A 107 -13.39 -6.53 18.25
CA PHE A 107 -12.57 -7.63 18.77
C PHE A 107 -13.13 -8.96 18.32
N LEU A 108 -12.25 -9.94 18.12
CA LEU A 108 -12.66 -11.33 18.03
C LEU A 108 -12.84 -11.92 19.43
N LEU A 109 -13.87 -12.74 19.58
CA LEU A 109 -14.02 -13.54 20.79
C LEU A 109 -12.83 -14.50 20.96
N PRO A 110 -12.41 -14.80 22.19
CA PRO A 110 -11.37 -15.80 22.45
C PRO A 110 -11.71 -17.14 21.78
N ASP A 111 -10.69 -17.86 21.35
CA ASP A 111 -10.74 -19.23 20.80
C ASP A 111 -11.54 -19.38 19.51
N LEU A 112 -12.05 -18.28 18.92
CA LEU A 112 -12.83 -18.36 17.68
C LEU A 112 -11.99 -18.88 16.50
N ILE A 113 -10.73 -18.46 16.40
CA ILE A 113 -9.81 -18.89 15.36
C ILE A 113 -9.30 -20.31 15.60
N ASP A 114 -9.15 -20.75 16.85
CA ASP A 114 -8.62 -22.06 17.22
C ASP A 114 -9.42 -23.21 16.57
N SER A 115 -10.73 -23.11 16.62
CA SER A 115 -11.63 -24.14 16.05
C SER A 115 -11.57 -24.23 14.51
N LEU A 116 -10.97 -23.26 13.84
CA LEU A 116 -10.93 -23.18 12.38
C LEU A 116 -9.55 -23.51 11.80
N ILE A 117 -8.51 -23.53 12.62
CA ILE A 117 -7.17 -23.91 12.18
C ILE A 117 -7.08 -25.43 12.02
N VAL A 118 -6.55 -25.86 10.89
CA VAL A 118 -6.40 -27.27 10.53
C VAL A 118 -4.92 -27.65 10.51
N ASP A 119 -4.55 -28.74 11.21
CA ASP A 119 -3.15 -29.17 11.36
C ASP A 119 -2.57 -29.77 10.06
N SER A 120 -3.42 -30.42 9.24
CA SER A 120 -2.98 -31.21 8.09
C SER A 120 -2.77 -30.43 6.79
N MET A 121 -3.12 -29.12 6.76
CA MET A 121 -3.05 -28.29 5.56
C MET A 121 -2.58 -26.86 5.88
N PRO A 122 -2.08 -26.11 4.88
CA PRO A 122 -1.75 -24.72 5.08
C PRO A 122 -3.00 -23.87 5.40
N ASN A 123 -2.88 -23.04 6.43
CA ASN A 123 -3.93 -22.09 6.81
C ASN A 123 -3.57 -20.70 6.28
N LYS A 124 -4.39 -20.19 5.38
CA LYS A 124 -4.25 -18.87 4.74
C LYS A 124 -5.27 -17.93 5.33
N ILE A 125 -4.84 -17.00 6.16
CA ILE A 125 -5.72 -16.06 6.84
C ILE A 125 -5.64 -14.71 6.17
N ILE A 126 -6.78 -14.17 5.74
CA ILE A 126 -6.90 -12.86 5.10
C ILE A 126 -7.64 -11.93 6.04
N LEU A 127 -6.94 -10.90 6.53
CA LEU A 127 -7.46 -9.95 7.51
C LEU A 127 -7.83 -8.63 6.83
N GLU A 128 -9.12 -8.36 6.72
CA GLU A 128 -9.68 -7.19 6.03
C GLU A 128 -10.30 -6.20 7.02
N THR A 129 -9.45 -5.37 7.60
CA THR A 129 -9.86 -4.31 8.53
C THR A 129 -8.85 -3.17 8.56
N GLU A 130 -9.32 -1.97 8.86
CA GLU A 130 -8.48 -0.82 9.20
C GLU A 130 -8.63 -0.44 10.69
N LYS A 131 -9.19 -1.33 11.52
CA LYS A 131 -9.39 -1.13 12.96
C LYS A 131 -8.26 -1.77 13.76
N PHE A 132 -7.48 -0.97 14.44
CA PHE A 132 -6.34 -1.43 15.25
C PHE A 132 -6.71 -2.55 16.23
N SER A 133 -7.85 -2.42 16.91
CA SER A 133 -8.32 -3.41 17.90
C SER A 133 -8.56 -4.79 17.27
N LEU A 134 -9.16 -4.84 16.07
CA LEU A 134 -9.38 -6.10 15.35
C LEU A 134 -8.06 -6.67 14.81
N ILE A 135 -7.18 -5.83 14.26
CA ILE A 135 -5.84 -6.27 13.83
C ILE A 135 -5.10 -6.91 15.01
N SER A 136 -5.06 -6.24 16.15
CA SER A 136 -4.35 -6.71 17.35
C SER A 136 -4.93 -8.00 17.89
N SER A 137 -6.26 -8.08 18.08
CA SER A 137 -6.91 -9.27 18.66
C SER A 137 -6.81 -10.48 17.72
N ALA A 138 -7.10 -10.30 16.43
CA ALA A 138 -7.02 -11.38 15.44
C ALA A 138 -5.59 -11.89 15.30
N SER A 139 -4.61 -11.01 15.10
CA SER A 139 -3.21 -11.41 14.93
C SER A 139 -2.66 -12.12 16.16
N SER A 140 -3.07 -11.70 17.37
CA SER A 140 -2.65 -12.36 18.63
C SER A 140 -3.24 -13.77 18.77
N GLN A 141 -4.52 -13.94 18.43
CA GLN A 141 -5.16 -15.27 18.45
C GLN A 141 -4.53 -16.19 17.38
N ILE A 142 -4.31 -15.68 16.17
CA ILE A 142 -3.65 -16.45 15.11
C ILE A 142 -2.26 -16.90 15.55
N ARG A 143 -1.48 -15.99 16.15
CA ARG A 143 -0.13 -16.30 16.62
C ARG A 143 -0.14 -17.38 17.72
N SER A 144 -1.12 -17.37 18.63
CA SER A 144 -1.23 -18.39 19.68
C SER A 144 -1.43 -19.80 19.16
N GLN A 145 -1.85 -19.94 17.88
CA GLN A 145 -2.05 -21.22 17.23
C GLN A 145 -0.80 -21.76 16.53
N LEU A 146 0.28 -20.99 16.47
CA LEU A 146 1.52 -21.44 15.83
C LEU A 146 2.12 -22.66 16.55
N SER A 147 2.46 -23.69 15.78
CA SER A 147 3.22 -24.86 16.21
C SER A 147 4.02 -25.39 15.02
N ASP A 148 4.92 -26.34 15.27
CA ASP A 148 5.71 -26.97 14.19
C ASP A 148 4.81 -27.72 13.17
N GLU A 149 3.62 -28.14 13.58
CA GLU A 149 2.66 -28.89 12.76
C GLU A 149 1.71 -27.96 11.98
N LYS A 150 1.50 -26.73 12.44
CA LYS A 150 0.51 -25.79 11.88
C LYS A 150 1.20 -24.75 10.98
N LYS A 151 0.99 -24.85 9.67
CA LYS A 151 1.46 -23.86 8.71
C LYS A 151 0.42 -22.74 8.60
N ILE A 152 0.73 -21.56 9.13
CA ILE A 152 -0.15 -20.39 9.11
C ILE A 152 0.55 -19.25 8.39
N SER A 153 -0.20 -18.54 7.53
CA SER A 153 0.26 -17.32 6.84
C SER A 153 -0.84 -16.26 6.89
N LEU A 154 -0.44 -15.02 7.16
CA LEU A 154 -1.35 -13.88 7.28
C LEU A 154 -1.21 -12.94 6.07
N TYR A 155 -2.33 -12.47 5.56
CA TYR A 155 -2.43 -11.57 4.42
C TYR A 155 -3.42 -10.44 4.69
N THR A 156 -3.29 -9.32 3.95
CA THR A 156 -4.35 -8.33 3.79
C THR A 156 -4.36 -7.84 2.34
N THR A 157 -5.52 -7.49 1.81
CA THR A 157 -5.59 -6.91 0.46
C THR A 157 -5.23 -5.42 0.45
N TYR A 158 -5.24 -4.77 1.61
CA TYR A 158 -4.82 -3.37 1.73
C TYR A 158 -4.17 -3.09 3.09
N HIS A 159 -2.92 -2.67 3.04
CA HIS A 159 -2.15 -2.25 4.20
C HIS A 159 -2.44 -0.77 4.52
N GLY A 160 -3.45 -0.53 5.36
CA GLY A 160 -3.77 0.81 5.86
C GLY A 160 -2.87 1.24 7.03
N THR A 161 -2.97 2.51 7.42
CA THR A 161 -2.13 3.09 8.49
C THR A 161 -2.31 2.43 9.86
N ALA A 162 -3.41 1.71 10.09
CA ALA A 162 -3.65 0.98 11.33
C ALA A 162 -2.64 -0.16 11.54
N TYR A 163 -2.14 -0.76 10.48
CA TYR A 163 -1.10 -1.80 10.54
C TYR A 163 0.29 -1.24 10.91
N ASP A 164 0.52 0.06 10.68
CA ASP A 164 1.76 0.78 11.08
C ASP A 164 1.74 1.21 12.55
N ASN A 165 0.74 0.83 13.34
CA ASN A 165 0.64 1.24 14.72
C ASN A 165 1.81 0.63 15.53
N LYS A 166 2.58 1.48 16.21
CA LYS A 166 3.75 1.09 17.01
C LYS A 166 3.46 0.09 18.15
N ASN A 167 2.19 -0.09 18.51
CA ASN A 167 1.76 -1.09 19.50
C ASN A 167 1.57 -2.48 18.87
N LEU A 168 1.62 -2.62 17.55
CA LEU A 168 1.69 -3.90 16.87
C LEU A 168 3.16 -4.34 16.78
N SER A 169 3.44 -5.54 17.23
CA SER A 169 4.80 -6.06 17.26
C SER A 169 5.24 -6.56 15.88
N ASN A 170 6.41 -6.11 15.41
CA ASN A 170 7.04 -6.69 14.21
C ASN A 170 7.30 -8.19 14.36
N THR A 171 7.59 -8.65 15.59
CA THR A 171 7.76 -10.08 15.90
C THR A 171 6.48 -10.84 15.58
N LEU A 172 5.32 -10.34 16.02
CA LEU A 172 4.02 -10.97 15.77
C LEU A 172 3.76 -11.13 14.28
N PHE A 173 3.99 -10.09 13.49
CA PHE A 173 3.82 -10.16 12.04
C PHE A 173 4.87 -11.03 11.35
N SER A 174 6.10 -11.04 11.85
CA SER A 174 7.17 -11.91 11.32
C SER A 174 6.86 -13.39 11.55
N ASP A 175 6.35 -13.75 12.72
CA ASP A 175 5.97 -15.12 13.06
C ASP A 175 4.83 -15.62 12.14
N LEU A 176 3.93 -14.72 11.73
CA LEU A 176 2.79 -15.02 10.84
C LEU A 176 3.13 -14.88 9.35
N GLY A 177 4.34 -14.45 9.00
CA GLY A 177 4.73 -14.18 7.62
C GLY A 177 3.79 -13.17 6.94
N PHE A 178 3.38 -12.11 7.68
CA PHE A 178 2.40 -11.14 7.19
C PHE A 178 2.82 -10.52 5.87
N THR A 179 1.98 -10.70 4.85
CA THR A 179 2.27 -10.31 3.46
C THR A 179 1.21 -9.36 2.92
N TYR A 180 1.64 -8.30 2.25
CA TYR A 180 0.78 -7.24 1.72
C TYR A 180 1.44 -6.45 0.59
N LEU A 181 0.66 -5.68 -0.16
CA LEU A 181 1.19 -4.70 -1.12
C LEU A 181 1.28 -3.31 -0.50
N SER A 182 2.32 -2.58 -0.87
CA SER A 182 2.55 -1.20 -0.43
C SER A 182 3.12 -0.34 -1.56
N ASP A 183 2.76 0.93 -1.59
CA ASP A 183 3.36 1.94 -2.48
C ASP A 183 4.71 2.46 -1.96
N SER A 184 5.12 2.00 -0.78
CA SER A 184 6.41 2.35 -0.19
C SER A 184 7.04 1.18 0.56
N TYR A 185 8.37 1.11 0.54
CA TYR A 185 9.15 0.11 1.28
C TYR A 185 9.88 0.78 2.45
N PRO A 186 9.65 0.38 3.69
CA PRO A 186 10.22 1.05 4.87
C PRO A 186 11.71 0.68 5.10
N LYS A 187 12.56 0.84 4.08
CA LYS A 187 14.01 0.67 4.20
C LYS A 187 14.60 1.75 5.12
N SER A 188 15.62 1.39 5.90
CA SER A 188 16.42 2.39 6.62
C SER A 188 17.25 3.21 5.64
N ILE A 189 17.23 4.53 5.80
CA ILE A 189 18.02 5.47 5.00
C ILE A 189 18.94 6.34 5.86
N ILE A 190 19.17 5.97 7.12
CA ILE A 190 19.86 6.80 8.14
C ILE A 190 21.25 7.20 7.67
N ASP A 191 21.97 6.34 7.00
CA ASP A 191 23.35 6.56 6.55
C ASP A 191 23.46 7.17 5.13
N THR A 192 22.35 7.62 4.55
CA THR A 192 22.36 8.29 3.24
C THR A 192 22.74 9.75 3.37
N ASP A 193 23.37 10.33 2.32
CA ASP A 193 23.69 11.76 2.26
C ASP A 193 22.43 12.63 2.46
N PHE A 194 21.31 12.22 1.90
CA PHE A 194 20.03 12.89 2.12
C PHE A 194 19.66 12.96 3.60
N SER A 195 19.72 11.84 4.30
CA SER A 195 19.36 11.79 5.72
C SER A 195 20.31 12.62 6.57
N ILE A 196 21.61 12.54 6.31
CA ILE A 196 22.63 13.34 7.01
C ILE A 196 22.38 14.84 6.81
N GLN A 197 22.16 15.28 5.57
CA GLN A 197 21.87 16.68 5.26
C GLN A 197 20.56 17.14 5.87
N PHE A 198 19.52 16.29 5.85
CA PHE A 198 18.23 16.59 6.44
C PHE A 198 18.33 16.78 7.95
N ILE A 199 19.04 15.88 8.67
CA ILE A 199 19.29 15.98 10.11
C ILE A 199 20.07 17.25 10.44
N ASN A 200 21.12 17.55 9.68
CA ASN A 200 21.92 18.77 9.88
C ASN A 200 21.10 20.04 9.70
N ARG A 201 20.11 20.03 8.81
CA ARG A 201 19.27 21.20 8.54
C ARG A 201 18.08 21.35 9.48
N PHE A 202 17.44 20.22 9.86
CA PHE A 202 16.17 20.26 10.59
C PHE A 202 16.26 19.69 12.02
N GLY A 203 17.39 19.12 12.42
CA GLY A 203 17.62 18.58 13.75
C GLY A 203 16.93 17.24 14.05
N LEU A 204 16.21 16.67 13.08
CA LEU A 204 15.44 15.41 13.20
C LEU A 204 15.62 14.57 11.94
N PRO A 205 15.54 13.23 12.05
CA PRO A 205 15.59 12.37 10.87
C PRO A 205 14.37 12.59 9.95
N PRO A 206 14.52 12.37 8.63
CA PRO A 206 13.41 12.48 7.70
C PRO A 206 12.33 11.44 8.01
N ASN A 207 11.07 11.86 8.05
CA ASN A 207 9.93 10.98 8.18
C ASN A 207 9.49 10.44 6.80
N LYS A 208 8.53 9.52 6.78
CA LYS A 208 7.98 8.91 5.54
C LYS A 208 7.58 9.95 4.49
N ILE A 209 6.99 11.09 4.90
CA ILE A 209 6.55 12.15 3.99
C ILE A 209 7.75 12.89 3.38
N ALA A 210 8.78 13.19 4.18
CA ALA A 210 9.98 13.84 3.69
C ALA A 210 10.75 12.97 2.69
N ILE A 211 10.87 11.67 2.99
CA ILE A 211 11.50 10.69 2.08
C ILE A 211 10.72 10.62 0.76
N ARG A 212 9.37 10.50 0.86
CA ARG A 212 8.54 10.46 -0.34
C ARG A 212 8.64 11.73 -1.18
N ALA A 213 8.67 12.89 -0.53
CA ALA A 213 8.83 14.16 -1.24
C ALA A 213 10.17 14.22 -1.99
N TYR A 214 11.24 13.75 -1.36
CA TYR A 214 12.56 13.66 -1.98
C TYR A 214 12.53 12.72 -3.19
N ASP A 215 12.08 11.47 -3.01
CA ASP A 215 12.00 10.46 -4.08
C ASP A 215 11.16 10.96 -5.25
N LEU A 216 9.97 11.54 -4.96
CA LEU A 216 9.07 12.07 -5.99
C LEU A 216 9.71 13.22 -6.78
N ILE A 217 10.36 14.17 -6.10
CA ILE A 217 10.98 15.30 -6.78
C ILE A 217 12.12 14.83 -7.68
N ILE A 218 12.97 13.92 -7.21
CA ILE A 218 14.05 13.35 -8.02
C ILE A 218 13.49 12.61 -9.22
N ASP A 219 12.47 11.78 -9.04
CA ASP A 219 11.80 11.07 -10.15
C ASP A 219 11.29 12.06 -11.22
N LEU A 220 10.53 13.07 -10.80
CA LEU A 220 9.93 14.03 -11.73
C LEU A 220 10.99 14.86 -12.47
N LEU A 221 12.04 15.32 -11.80
CA LEU A 221 13.13 16.07 -12.42
C LEU A 221 13.88 15.21 -13.44
N LEU A 222 14.20 13.96 -13.11
CA LEU A 222 14.87 13.05 -14.04
C LEU A 222 13.98 12.72 -15.25
N ARG A 223 12.69 12.50 -15.03
CA ARG A 223 11.72 12.24 -16.11
C ARG A 223 11.62 13.40 -17.09
N ILE A 224 11.50 14.65 -16.59
CA ILE A 224 11.39 15.84 -17.43
C ILE A 224 12.70 16.09 -18.16
N SER A 225 13.85 15.98 -17.47
CA SER A 225 15.17 16.22 -18.09
C SER A 225 15.50 15.23 -19.21
N THR A 226 14.97 14.00 -19.12
CA THR A 226 15.26 12.93 -20.11
C THR A 226 14.32 12.98 -21.32
N GLN A 227 13.05 13.35 -21.14
CA GLN A 227 12.01 13.24 -22.14
C GLN A 227 11.40 14.58 -22.58
N ASN A 228 11.91 15.71 -22.07
CA ASN A 228 11.43 17.07 -22.34
C ASN A 228 9.97 17.35 -21.93
N SER A 229 9.22 16.34 -21.46
CA SER A 229 7.89 16.53 -20.87
C SER A 229 7.53 15.36 -19.95
N LEU A 230 6.69 15.63 -18.96
CA LEU A 230 6.24 14.58 -18.05
C LEU A 230 5.35 13.56 -18.76
N ASN A 231 4.52 13.98 -19.71
CA ASN A 231 3.63 13.07 -20.46
C ASN A 231 4.40 12.05 -21.30
N SER A 232 5.49 12.44 -21.96
CA SER A 232 6.32 11.50 -22.73
C SER A 232 7.19 10.61 -21.83
N SER A 233 7.41 11.00 -20.59
CA SER A 233 8.25 10.27 -19.65
C SER A 233 7.65 8.95 -19.15
N ILE A 234 6.37 8.67 -19.41
CA ILE A 234 5.74 7.37 -19.11
C ILE A 234 6.48 6.21 -19.79
N LEU A 235 7.15 6.46 -20.92
CA LEU A 235 7.94 5.46 -21.64
C LEU A 235 9.19 4.99 -20.88
N ILE A 236 9.62 5.72 -19.83
CA ILE A 236 10.73 5.30 -18.96
C ILE A 236 10.34 4.03 -18.17
N GLY A 237 9.04 3.82 -17.89
CA GLY A 237 8.57 2.70 -17.08
C GLY A 237 8.79 2.90 -15.59
N GLU A 238 8.94 1.79 -14.86
CA GLU A 238 9.14 1.79 -13.40
C GLU A 238 10.51 2.33 -13.03
N THR A 239 10.53 3.21 -12.02
CA THR A 239 11.74 3.74 -11.38
C THR A 239 11.64 3.47 -9.88
N GLU A 240 12.77 3.20 -9.24
CA GLU A 240 12.85 2.96 -7.79
C GLU A 240 13.87 3.89 -7.16
N TYR A 241 13.52 4.43 -5.98
CA TYR A 241 14.35 5.32 -5.18
C TYR A 241 14.55 4.76 -3.77
N PHE A 242 14.68 5.62 -2.74
CA PHE A 242 14.93 5.14 -1.38
C PHE A 242 13.82 4.21 -0.87
N ASN A 243 12.59 4.73 -0.88
CA ASN A 243 11.45 4.01 -0.32
C ASN A 243 10.24 3.94 -1.27
N ASN A 244 10.33 4.50 -2.48
CA ASN A 244 9.17 4.60 -3.37
C ASN A 244 9.50 4.12 -4.79
N LYS A 245 8.50 3.51 -5.43
CA LYS A 245 8.47 3.17 -6.85
C LYS A 245 7.49 4.05 -7.59
N PHE A 246 7.87 4.46 -8.80
CA PHE A 246 7.00 5.23 -9.69
C PHE A 246 6.93 4.55 -11.04
N ASN A 247 5.73 4.11 -11.41
CA ASN A 247 5.41 3.57 -12.73
C ASN A 247 4.12 4.23 -13.21
N TYR A 248 4.27 5.35 -13.92
CA TYR A 248 3.11 6.08 -14.42
C TYR A 248 2.53 5.41 -15.65
N VAL A 249 1.27 5.00 -15.55
CA VAL A 249 0.51 4.41 -16.65
C VAL A 249 -0.71 5.29 -16.98
N PRO A 250 -1.19 5.28 -18.24
CA PRO A 250 -2.39 6.00 -18.61
C PRO A 250 -3.61 5.50 -17.82
N PHE A 251 -4.31 6.40 -17.16
CA PHE A 251 -5.65 6.13 -16.60
C PHE A 251 -6.73 6.41 -17.65
N ASN A 252 -6.51 7.44 -18.45
CA ASN A 252 -7.26 7.79 -19.67
C ASN A 252 -6.28 8.46 -20.63
N ASP A 253 -6.76 8.95 -21.76
CA ASP A 253 -5.92 9.52 -22.83
C ASP A 253 -5.00 10.66 -22.39
N GLU A 254 -5.30 11.34 -21.28
CA GLU A 254 -4.60 12.55 -20.86
C GLU A 254 -4.21 12.60 -19.38
N SER A 255 -4.46 11.53 -18.59
CA SER A 255 -4.11 11.48 -17.16
C SER A 255 -3.46 10.15 -16.78
N PHE A 256 -2.71 10.14 -15.67
CA PHE A 256 -1.82 9.05 -15.31
C PHE A 256 -1.92 8.70 -13.83
N ILE A 257 -1.85 7.41 -13.54
CA ILE A 257 -1.75 6.88 -12.17
C ILE A 257 -0.42 6.16 -11.98
N ASN A 258 0.08 6.17 -10.75
CA ASN A 258 1.22 5.35 -10.38
C ASN A 258 0.77 3.91 -10.11
N GLU A 259 1.36 2.95 -10.82
CA GLU A 259 1.19 1.51 -10.60
C GLU A 259 2.47 0.85 -10.04
N GLY A 260 3.45 1.66 -9.59
CA GLY A 260 4.62 1.16 -8.87
C GLY A 260 4.26 0.70 -7.46
N TYR A 261 4.64 -0.52 -7.08
CA TYR A 261 4.39 -1.07 -5.75
C TYR A 261 5.41 -2.14 -5.38
N TYR A 262 5.45 -2.43 -4.08
CA TYR A 262 6.23 -3.50 -3.48
C TYR A 262 5.31 -4.60 -2.96
N LEU A 263 5.69 -5.87 -3.16
CA LEU A 263 5.11 -7.00 -2.44
C LEU A 263 6.00 -7.28 -1.23
N LEU A 264 5.49 -6.98 -0.05
CA LEU A 264 6.24 -6.99 1.19
C LEU A 264 5.79 -8.14 2.10
N ARG A 265 6.78 -8.72 2.81
CA ARG A 265 6.55 -9.75 3.83
C ARG A 265 7.36 -9.45 5.08
N HIS A 266 6.73 -9.57 6.24
CA HIS A 266 7.45 -9.62 7.51
C HIS A 266 8.18 -10.96 7.65
N LYS A 267 9.48 -10.92 7.91
CA LYS A 267 10.33 -12.11 8.09
C LYS A 267 11.53 -11.77 8.96
N LEU A 268 11.82 -12.61 9.96
CA LEU A 268 12.99 -12.46 10.84
C LEU A 268 13.13 -11.06 11.44
N TYR A 269 12.01 -10.49 11.90
CA TYR A 269 11.90 -9.14 12.50
C TYR A 269 12.10 -7.97 11.53
N ASP A 270 12.26 -8.25 10.25
CA ASP A 270 12.41 -7.26 9.18
C ASP A 270 11.24 -7.32 8.18
N ILE A 271 11.14 -6.33 7.33
CA ILE A 271 10.22 -6.32 6.19
C ILE A 271 11.07 -6.50 4.94
N ILE A 272 10.78 -7.52 4.18
CA ILE A 272 11.51 -7.84 2.95
C ILE A 272 10.57 -7.72 1.75
N GLU A 273 11.11 -7.29 0.61
CA GLU A 273 10.43 -7.44 -0.68
C GLU A 273 10.56 -8.89 -1.14
N ILE A 274 9.45 -9.46 -1.60
CA ILE A 274 9.41 -10.78 -2.21
C ILE A 274 9.04 -10.67 -3.68
N ASN A 275 9.39 -11.66 -4.48
CA ASN A 275 9.09 -11.67 -5.91
C ASN A 275 7.57 -11.67 -6.15
N LYS A 276 7.16 -10.86 -7.12
CA LYS A 276 5.77 -10.76 -7.58
C LYS A 276 5.31 -12.05 -8.27
#